data_76a2626b3401d166ac6989217b17f89c
#
_entry.id   76a2626b3401d166ac6989217b17f89c
#
_cell.length_a   1.000
_cell.length_b   1.000
_cell.length_c   1.000
_cell.angle_alpha   90.00
_cell.angle_beta   90.00
_cell.angle_gamma   90.00
#
_symmetry.space_group_name_H-M   'P 1'
#
loop_
_entity.id
_entity.type
_entity.pdbx_description
1 polymer ?
#
loop_
_entity_poly.entity_id
_entity_poly.type
_entity_poly.pdbx_seq_one_letter_code
_entity_poly.pdbx_strand_id
1 'polypeptide(L)'
;MSSPKPPRRPAPPPGLLIVDKPAGMTSHDVVARARRIMGTRKVGHAGTLDPMATGVLVLGIERATKLLGHLALDRKTYLATLSLGSSTTTDDAEGEVLTTGDTEKITDDEIAEGVAKLTGDIQQVPSAVSAVKIDGKRAYARVRAGEDVVIPARPVTVYRFDVLGIRHEDDHVEVDAVVECSSGTYVRALARDLGADLGCGGHLKALRRTTVGPFTLARARTLDQLEETPELSLDLDAAVAAAFPRRDLDAATAKAVRHGQRIPAAGLDGTYGLFGPDGRVLALAADEQGVSRAVVVLLPA
;
A
#
# COMPACT_ATOMS: atom_id res chain seq x y z
N MET A 1 9.63 7.97 -47.32
CA MET A 1 10.78 8.25 -46.43
C MET A 1 10.28 8.42 -45.02
N SER A 2 10.66 7.49 -44.13
CA SER A 2 10.20 7.49 -42.73
C SER A 2 11.05 8.53 -41.98
N SER A 3 10.44 9.54 -41.36
CA SER A 3 11.14 10.55 -40.55
C SER A 3 11.90 9.86 -39.41
N PRO A 4 13.14 10.27 -39.12
CA PRO A 4 13.92 9.66 -38.04
C PRO A 4 13.19 9.89 -36.71
N LYS A 5 13.03 8.80 -35.94
CA LYS A 5 12.46 8.84 -34.59
C LYS A 5 13.30 9.79 -33.71
N PRO A 6 12.67 10.73 -32.98
CA PRO A 6 13.41 11.65 -32.13
C PRO A 6 14.25 10.85 -31.11
N PRO A 7 15.43 11.36 -30.74
CA PRO A 7 16.32 10.70 -29.79
C PRO A 7 15.56 10.47 -28.47
N ARG A 8 15.66 9.23 -27.92
CA ARG A 8 15.05 8.92 -26.62
C ARG A 8 15.72 9.77 -25.53
N ARG A 9 14.91 10.43 -24.72
CA ARG A 9 15.43 11.09 -23.49
C ARG A 9 16.18 10.05 -22.66
N PRO A 10 17.30 10.41 -21.99
CA PRO A 10 17.98 9.51 -21.06
C PRO A 10 17.00 9.08 -19.97
N ALA A 11 17.13 7.82 -19.53
CA ALA A 11 16.29 7.31 -18.44
C ALA A 11 16.56 8.11 -17.15
N PRO A 12 15.54 8.41 -16.34
CA PRO A 12 15.74 9.07 -15.05
C PRO A 12 16.54 8.17 -14.11
N PRO A 13 17.18 8.73 -13.06
CA PRO A 13 17.82 7.94 -12.03
C PRO A 13 16.80 7.03 -11.32
N PRO A 14 17.21 5.85 -10.81
CA PRO A 14 16.35 4.99 -10.05
C PRO A 14 16.06 5.57 -8.65
N GLY A 15 14.82 5.43 -8.18
CA GLY A 15 14.42 5.90 -6.85
C GLY A 15 12.92 5.79 -6.62
N LEU A 16 12.44 6.42 -5.56
CA LEU A 16 11.03 6.43 -5.21
C LEU A 16 10.38 7.80 -5.46
N LEU A 17 9.13 7.77 -5.93
CA LEU A 17 8.20 8.87 -5.81
C LEU A 17 7.17 8.54 -4.74
N ILE A 18 7.00 9.44 -3.79
CA ILE A 18 5.93 9.37 -2.79
C ILE A 18 4.85 10.32 -3.27
N VAL A 19 3.74 9.76 -3.74
CA VAL A 19 2.66 10.54 -4.36
C VAL A 19 1.50 10.68 -3.37
N ASP A 20 0.99 11.89 -3.19
CA ASP A 20 -0.32 12.11 -2.60
C ASP A 20 -1.38 11.88 -3.69
N LYS A 21 -1.93 10.66 -3.71
CA LYS A 21 -2.93 10.26 -4.72
C LYS A 21 -4.23 11.05 -4.50
N PRO A 22 -4.75 11.74 -5.52
CA PRO A 22 -6.07 12.35 -5.43
C PRO A 22 -7.18 11.31 -5.50
N ALA A 23 -8.39 11.68 -5.08
CA ALA A 23 -9.60 10.88 -5.30
C ALA A 23 -9.91 10.74 -6.80
N GLY A 24 -10.70 9.72 -7.17
CA GLY A 24 -11.20 9.49 -8.52
C GLY A 24 -10.21 8.82 -9.49
N MET A 25 -8.94 8.66 -9.10
CA MET A 25 -7.93 7.96 -9.91
C MET A 25 -7.63 6.58 -9.35
N THR A 26 -7.47 5.59 -10.24
CA THR A 26 -6.87 4.30 -9.84
C THR A 26 -5.37 4.44 -9.59
N SER A 27 -4.77 3.53 -8.82
CA SER A 27 -3.31 3.47 -8.66
C SER A 27 -2.57 3.28 -10.01
N HIS A 28 -3.22 2.62 -11.00
CA HIS A 28 -2.67 2.46 -12.34
C HIS A 28 -2.68 3.76 -13.16
N ASP A 29 -3.69 4.62 -12.99
CA ASP A 29 -3.74 5.95 -13.62
C ASP A 29 -2.62 6.83 -13.10
N VAL A 30 -2.36 6.79 -11.78
CA VAL A 30 -1.22 7.48 -11.16
C VAL A 30 0.10 6.97 -11.74
N VAL A 31 0.29 5.65 -11.88
CA VAL A 31 1.47 5.07 -12.53
C VAL A 31 1.59 5.54 -13.98
N ALA A 32 0.48 5.60 -14.73
CA ALA A 32 0.49 6.05 -16.11
C ALA A 32 0.88 7.54 -16.22
N ARG A 33 0.39 8.39 -15.31
CA ARG A 33 0.76 9.81 -15.22
C ARG A 33 2.23 9.98 -14.82
N ALA A 34 2.71 9.24 -13.80
CA ALA A 34 4.10 9.24 -13.38
C ALA A 34 5.07 8.78 -14.49
N ARG A 35 4.68 7.82 -15.34
CA ARG A 35 5.47 7.43 -16.53
C ARG A 35 5.68 8.56 -17.50
N ARG A 36 4.67 9.41 -17.71
CA ARG A 36 4.77 10.60 -18.58
C ARG A 36 5.65 11.67 -17.95
N ILE A 37 5.42 11.96 -16.67
CA ILE A 37 6.18 12.96 -15.91
C ILE A 37 7.67 12.60 -15.91
N MET A 38 8.01 11.37 -15.55
CA MET A 38 9.39 10.92 -15.42
C MET A 38 10.04 10.48 -16.73
N GLY A 39 9.29 10.42 -17.84
CA GLY A 39 9.83 10.05 -19.15
C GLY A 39 10.28 8.59 -19.25
N THR A 40 9.75 7.68 -18.43
CA THR A 40 10.11 6.26 -18.43
C THR A 40 8.89 5.34 -18.36
N ARG A 41 9.03 4.13 -18.91
CA ARG A 41 7.99 3.08 -18.79
C ARG A 41 8.13 2.23 -17.54
N LYS A 42 9.31 2.24 -16.89
CA LYS A 42 9.61 1.42 -15.72
C LYS A 42 9.15 2.12 -14.45
N VAL A 43 7.84 2.11 -14.24
CA VAL A 43 7.17 2.63 -13.05
C VAL A 43 6.16 1.61 -12.57
N GLY A 44 6.16 1.32 -11.27
CA GLY A 44 5.19 0.48 -10.58
C GLY A 44 4.81 1.10 -9.23
N HIS A 45 3.88 0.47 -8.48
CA HIS A 45 3.48 0.94 -7.14
C HIS A 45 3.56 -0.17 -6.09
N ALA A 46 3.75 0.22 -4.81
CA ALA A 46 3.69 -0.66 -3.65
C ALA A 46 2.36 -0.49 -2.91
N GLY A 47 1.42 -1.41 -3.12
CA GLY A 47 0.11 -1.42 -2.47
C GLY A 47 -0.92 -0.51 -3.16
N THR A 48 -1.97 -1.13 -3.67
CA THR A 48 -3.09 -0.45 -4.32
C THR A 48 -3.82 0.48 -3.35
N LEU A 49 -4.32 1.60 -3.86
CA LEU A 49 -5.39 2.41 -3.27
C LEU A 49 -6.59 2.37 -4.23
N ASP A 50 -7.77 2.22 -3.67
CA ASP A 50 -9.03 2.27 -4.40
C ASP A 50 -9.24 3.67 -5.03
N PRO A 51 -10.11 3.83 -6.05
CA PRO A 51 -10.31 5.12 -6.71
C PRO A 51 -10.73 6.23 -5.76
N MET A 52 -11.68 5.95 -4.86
CA MET A 52 -12.16 6.90 -3.85
C MET A 52 -11.10 7.29 -2.82
N ALA A 53 -10.15 6.40 -2.54
CA ALA A 53 -9.13 6.61 -1.52
C ALA A 53 -8.05 7.60 -1.98
N THR A 54 -7.53 8.38 -1.02
CA THR A 54 -6.47 9.38 -1.22
C THR A 54 -5.20 9.05 -0.43
N GLY A 55 -4.15 9.86 -0.63
CA GLY A 55 -2.96 9.83 0.22
C GLY A 55 -1.79 9.04 -0.34
N VAL A 56 -0.91 8.58 0.54
CA VAL A 56 0.40 8.04 0.20
C VAL A 56 0.33 6.84 -0.74
N LEU A 57 0.86 7.01 -1.94
CA LEU A 57 1.12 5.93 -2.91
C LEU A 57 2.61 5.93 -3.26
N VAL A 58 3.31 4.86 -2.89
CA VAL A 58 4.74 4.71 -3.15
C VAL A 58 4.94 4.14 -4.55
N LEU A 59 5.64 4.88 -5.41
CA LEU A 59 6.02 4.44 -6.76
C LEU A 59 7.51 4.19 -6.84
N GLY A 60 7.90 3.08 -7.47
CA GLY A 60 9.29 2.80 -7.85
C GLY A 60 9.57 3.22 -9.28
N ILE A 61 10.70 3.90 -9.49
CA ILE A 61 11.17 4.36 -10.78
C ILE A 61 12.41 3.55 -11.18
N GLU A 62 12.45 3.07 -12.43
CA GLU A 62 13.55 2.29 -12.99
C GLU A 62 13.88 1.07 -12.12
N ARG A 63 15.12 0.93 -11.64
CA ARG A 63 15.55 -0.21 -10.81
C ARG A 63 14.84 -0.28 -9.46
N ALA A 64 14.34 0.85 -8.93
CA ALA A 64 13.61 0.85 -7.67
C ALA A 64 12.25 0.11 -7.76
N THR A 65 11.75 -0.21 -8.97
CA THR A 65 10.61 -1.11 -9.12
C THR A 65 10.84 -2.48 -8.49
N LYS A 66 12.10 -2.92 -8.35
CA LYS A 66 12.46 -4.18 -7.68
C LYS A 66 12.24 -4.15 -6.16
N LEU A 67 12.15 -2.96 -5.55
CA LEU A 67 11.88 -2.79 -4.12
C LEU A 67 10.39 -2.97 -3.76
N LEU A 68 9.50 -2.78 -4.73
CA LEU A 68 8.06 -2.62 -4.49
C LEU A 68 7.41 -3.83 -3.80
N GLY A 69 7.86 -5.05 -4.11
CA GLY A 69 7.38 -6.26 -3.46
C GLY A 69 7.70 -6.30 -1.96
N HIS A 70 8.86 -5.79 -1.57
CA HIS A 70 9.30 -5.71 -0.18
C HIS A 70 8.60 -4.57 0.57
N LEU A 71 8.46 -3.40 -0.05
CA LEU A 71 7.76 -2.23 0.50
C LEU A 71 6.24 -2.45 0.64
N ALA A 72 5.65 -3.33 -0.17
CA ALA A 72 4.22 -3.63 -0.09
C ALA A 72 3.83 -4.37 1.20
N LEU A 73 4.78 -5.00 1.88
CA LEU A 73 4.56 -5.75 3.13
C LEU A 73 4.53 -4.87 4.38
N ASP A 74 4.91 -3.59 4.27
CA ASP A 74 4.94 -2.66 5.39
C ASP A 74 3.56 -2.39 5.98
N ARG A 75 3.56 -1.97 7.26
CA ARG A 75 2.37 -1.43 7.93
C ARG A 75 1.86 -0.19 7.22
N LYS A 76 0.57 0.01 7.29
CA LYS A 76 -0.11 1.17 6.69
C LYS A 76 -1.02 1.82 7.72
N THR A 77 -1.04 3.16 7.72
CA THR A 77 -1.96 3.92 8.56
C THR A 77 -2.91 4.71 7.68
N TYR A 78 -4.16 4.74 8.11
CA TYR A 78 -5.25 5.41 7.41
C TYR A 78 -6.03 6.32 8.34
N LEU A 79 -6.52 7.43 7.81
CA LEU A 79 -7.69 8.12 8.31
C LEU A 79 -8.89 7.59 7.52
N ALA A 80 -9.91 7.15 8.23
CA ALA A 80 -11.11 6.55 7.67
C ALA A 80 -12.36 7.21 8.25
N THR A 81 -13.36 7.42 7.42
CA THR A 81 -14.73 7.71 7.85
C THR A 81 -15.60 6.53 7.47
N LEU A 82 -16.15 5.86 8.46
CA LEU A 82 -17.10 4.77 8.29
C LEU A 82 -18.51 5.36 8.35
N SER A 83 -19.44 4.83 7.55
CA SER A 83 -20.86 5.14 7.59
C SER A 83 -21.61 3.89 8.01
N LEU A 84 -22.30 3.95 9.12
CA LEU A 84 -23.17 2.90 9.67
C LEU A 84 -24.63 3.24 9.34
N GLY A 85 -25.47 2.22 9.08
CA GLY A 85 -26.88 2.39 8.70
C GLY A 85 -27.18 1.88 7.30
N SER A 86 -26.17 1.56 6.49
CA SER A 86 -26.39 0.91 5.19
C SER A 86 -25.18 0.08 4.75
N SER A 87 -25.44 -1.00 4.01
CA SER A 87 -24.42 -1.78 3.31
C SER A 87 -24.44 -1.46 1.82
N THR A 88 -23.28 -1.60 1.14
CA THR A 88 -23.14 -1.35 -0.29
C THR A 88 -22.47 -2.51 -1.02
N THR A 89 -22.65 -2.58 -2.34
CA THR A 89 -22.10 -3.65 -3.19
C THR A 89 -20.57 -3.72 -3.20
N THR A 90 -19.87 -2.62 -2.86
CA THR A 90 -18.40 -2.52 -2.87
C THR A 90 -17.79 -2.35 -1.47
N ASP A 91 -18.61 -2.37 -0.42
CA ASP A 91 -18.24 -2.03 0.96
C ASP A 91 -17.71 -0.58 1.09
N ASP A 92 -17.97 0.30 0.11
CA ASP A 92 -17.60 1.73 0.11
C ASP A 92 -18.70 2.59 -0.54
N ALA A 93 -18.56 3.90 -0.49
CA ALA A 93 -19.52 4.88 -0.98
C ALA A 93 -19.69 4.90 -2.52
N GLU A 94 -18.85 4.19 -3.29
CA GLU A 94 -18.97 4.09 -4.76
C GLU A 94 -19.97 2.96 -5.15
N GLY A 95 -20.35 2.07 -4.19
CA GLY A 95 -21.27 0.97 -4.41
C GLY A 95 -22.75 1.35 -4.31
N GLU A 96 -23.61 0.57 -4.96
CA GLU A 96 -25.05 0.67 -4.79
C GLU A 96 -25.46 0.17 -3.40
N VAL A 97 -26.44 0.83 -2.76
CA VAL A 97 -26.96 0.42 -1.46
C VAL A 97 -27.68 -0.92 -1.61
N LEU A 98 -27.31 -1.89 -0.77
CA LEU A 98 -27.92 -3.22 -0.71
C LEU A 98 -29.00 -3.30 0.38
N THR A 99 -28.68 -2.79 1.57
CA THR A 99 -29.59 -2.80 2.73
C THR A 99 -29.45 -1.51 3.50
N THR A 100 -30.54 -1.12 4.17
CA THR A 100 -30.55 -0.05 5.18
C THR A 100 -30.96 -0.64 6.51
N GLY A 101 -30.40 -0.13 7.62
CA GLY A 101 -30.71 -0.55 8.97
C GLY A 101 -30.93 0.65 9.88
N ASP A 102 -31.63 0.41 10.99
CA ASP A 102 -31.91 1.42 11.99
C ASP A 102 -30.67 1.72 12.82
N THR A 103 -30.34 3.01 12.97
CA THR A 103 -29.21 3.49 13.75
C THR A 103 -29.60 4.29 15.00
N GLU A 104 -30.90 4.52 15.23
CA GLU A 104 -31.43 5.38 16.31
C GLU A 104 -30.95 4.93 17.71
N LYS A 105 -30.77 3.61 17.88
CA LYS A 105 -30.43 3.00 19.17
C LYS A 105 -28.96 2.69 19.33
N ILE A 106 -28.15 2.90 18.29
CA ILE A 106 -26.71 2.61 18.35
C ILE A 106 -26.04 3.62 19.24
N THR A 107 -25.33 3.14 20.25
CA THR A 107 -24.59 3.95 21.21
C THR A 107 -23.09 4.00 20.88
N ASP A 108 -22.40 5.03 21.38
CA ASP A 108 -20.96 5.16 21.25
C ASP A 108 -20.22 3.98 21.91
N ASP A 109 -20.76 3.45 23.02
CA ASP A 109 -20.17 2.30 23.72
C ASP A 109 -20.26 1.02 22.86
N GLU A 110 -21.38 0.75 22.18
CA GLU A 110 -21.50 -0.39 21.26
C GLU A 110 -20.55 -0.27 20.07
N ILE A 111 -20.38 0.94 19.54
CA ILE A 111 -19.38 1.19 18.48
C ILE A 111 -17.96 0.91 18.99
N ALA A 112 -17.62 1.39 20.19
CA ALA A 112 -16.31 1.15 20.80
C ALA A 112 -16.06 -0.34 21.06
N GLU A 113 -17.05 -1.11 21.53
CA GLU A 113 -16.97 -2.56 21.70
C GLU A 113 -16.79 -3.29 20.36
N GLY A 114 -17.52 -2.88 19.31
CA GLY A 114 -17.36 -3.43 17.95
C GLY A 114 -15.98 -3.16 17.38
N VAL A 115 -15.45 -1.95 17.54
CA VAL A 115 -14.08 -1.57 17.14
C VAL A 115 -13.03 -2.40 17.90
N ALA A 116 -13.23 -2.63 19.19
CA ALA A 116 -12.31 -3.46 20.00
C ALA A 116 -12.23 -4.91 19.48
N LYS A 117 -13.35 -5.50 19.03
CA LYS A 117 -13.40 -6.85 18.42
C LYS A 117 -12.65 -6.92 17.09
N LEU A 118 -12.57 -5.81 16.36
CA LEU A 118 -11.88 -5.69 15.06
C LEU A 118 -10.41 -5.25 15.21
N THR A 119 -9.90 -5.12 16.44
CA THR A 119 -8.52 -4.77 16.74
C THR A 119 -7.73 -6.01 17.15
N GLY A 120 -6.46 -6.09 16.76
CA GLY A 120 -5.59 -7.25 17.01
C GLY A 120 -5.53 -8.19 15.79
N ASP A 121 -5.25 -9.48 16.05
CA ASP A 121 -5.21 -10.51 15.02
C ASP A 121 -6.62 -11.01 14.73
N ILE A 122 -7.10 -10.78 13.50
CA ILE A 122 -8.45 -11.14 13.08
C ILE A 122 -8.44 -11.96 11.79
N GLN A 123 -9.53 -12.69 11.57
CA GLN A 123 -9.82 -13.35 10.31
C GLN A 123 -10.77 -12.46 9.49
N GLN A 124 -10.29 -11.87 8.40
CA GLN A 124 -11.05 -10.95 7.58
C GLN A 124 -11.41 -11.56 6.23
N VAL A 125 -12.67 -11.48 5.85
CA VAL A 125 -13.11 -11.76 4.47
C VAL A 125 -12.91 -10.48 3.64
N PRO A 126 -12.04 -10.49 2.62
CA PRO A 126 -11.84 -9.33 1.76
C PRO A 126 -13.15 -8.87 1.08
N SER A 127 -13.23 -7.57 0.77
CA SER A 127 -14.35 -7.05 -0.02
C SER A 127 -14.48 -7.77 -1.36
N ALA A 128 -15.72 -8.04 -1.79
CA ALA A 128 -16.01 -8.80 -3.03
C ALA A 128 -15.38 -8.13 -4.27
N VAL A 129 -15.41 -6.78 -4.32
CA VAL A 129 -14.74 -6.00 -5.35
C VAL A 129 -13.30 -5.72 -4.92
N SER A 130 -12.42 -6.71 -5.07
CA SER A 130 -11.01 -6.61 -4.66
C SER A 130 -10.04 -7.18 -5.69
N ALA A 131 -8.76 -6.85 -5.53
CA ALA A 131 -7.67 -7.37 -6.38
C ALA A 131 -7.25 -8.81 -6.01
N VAL A 132 -7.92 -9.45 -5.06
CA VAL A 132 -7.64 -10.84 -4.65
C VAL A 132 -7.79 -11.77 -5.85
N LYS A 133 -6.82 -12.66 -6.04
CA LYS A 133 -6.89 -13.70 -7.07
C LYS A 133 -7.51 -14.95 -6.47
N ILE A 134 -8.56 -15.46 -7.13
CA ILE A 134 -9.20 -16.74 -6.84
C ILE A 134 -9.09 -17.57 -8.12
N ASP A 135 -8.44 -18.72 -8.04
CA ASP A 135 -8.16 -19.60 -9.21
C ASP A 135 -7.49 -18.87 -10.37
N GLY A 136 -6.54 -17.96 -10.05
CA GLY A 136 -5.79 -17.20 -11.05
C GLY A 136 -6.49 -15.96 -11.63
N LYS A 137 -7.80 -15.79 -11.40
CA LYS A 137 -8.58 -14.60 -11.81
C LYS A 137 -8.81 -13.65 -10.64
N ARG A 138 -8.86 -12.36 -10.90
CA ARG A 138 -9.14 -11.36 -9.85
C ARG A 138 -10.62 -11.41 -9.45
N ALA A 139 -10.94 -11.34 -8.14
CA ALA A 139 -12.30 -11.43 -7.61
C ALA A 139 -13.25 -10.42 -8.28
N TYR A 140 -12.83 -9.16 -8.46
CA TYR A 140 -13.65 -8.15 -9.12
C TYR A 140 -14.07 -8.52 -10.55
N ALA A 141 -13.25 -9.28 -11.28
CA ALA A 141 -13.57 -9.69 -12.66
C ALA A 141 -14.63 -10.81 -12.68
N ARG A 142 -14.64 -11.67 -11.66
CA ARG A 142 -15.65 -12.74 -11.51
C ARG A 142 -16.99 -12.17 -11.04
N VAL A 143 -16.97 -11.26 -10.06
CA VAL A 143 -18.20 -10.56 -9.60
C VAL A 143 -18.85 -9.79 -10.74
N ARG A 144 -18.07 -9.07 -11.58
CA ARG A 144 -18.62 -8.40 -12.79
C ARG A 144 -19.19 -9.37 -13.84
N ALA A 145 -18.72 -10.61 -13.85
CA ALA A 145 -19.27 -11.65 -14.71
C ALA A 145 -20.53 -12.32 -14.11
N GLY A 146 -21.02 -11.86 -12.96
CA GLY A 146 -22.19 -12.42 -12.28
C GLY A 146 -21.94 -13.74 -11.56
N GLU A 147 -20.66 -14.08 -11.29
CA GLU A 147 -20.30 -15.28 -10.55
C GLU A 147 -20.43 -15.04 -9.05
N ASP A 148 -21.10 -15.97 -8.33
CA ASP A 148 -21.05 -16.02 -6.87
C ASP A 148 -19.64 -16.46 -6.43
N VAL A 149 -18.88 -15.52 -5.84
CA VAL A 149 -17.50 -15.74 -5.45
C VAL A 149 -17.39 -15.83 -3.92
N VAL A 150 -17.13 -17.04 -3.43
CA VAL A 150 -16.78 -17.22 -2.01
C VAL A 150 -15.31 -16.86 -1.82
N ILE A 151 -15.04 -15.76 -1.11
CA ILE A 151 -13.70 -15.32 -0.77
C ILE A 151 -13.35 -15.88 0.62
N PRO A 152 -12.30 -16.71 0.75
CA PRO A 152 -11.93 -17.23 2.06
C PRO A 152 -11.40 -16.11 2.97
N ALA A 153 -11.70 -16.23 4.27
CA ALA A 153 -11.12 -15.36 5.29
C ALA A 153 -9.60 -15.51 5.31
N ARG A 154 -8.91 -14.43 5.65
CA ARG A 154 -7.44 -14.36 5.73
C ARG A 154 -7.01 -13.75 7.04
N PRO A 155 -5.91 -14.22 7.64
CA PRO A 155 -5.37 -13.59 8.83
C PRO A 155 -4.82 -12.21 8.47
N VAL A 156 -5.19 -11.21 9.23
CA VAL A 156 -4.67 -9.83 9.18
C VAL A 156 -4.52 -9.31 10.60
N THR A 157 -3.64 -8.33 10.80
CA THR A 157 -3.47 -7.67 12.09
C THR A 157 -3.88 -6.22 11.98
N VAL A 158 -4.81 -5.79 12.80
CA VAL A 158 -5.16 -4.39 13.04
C VAL A 158 -4.46 -3.95 14.31
N TYR A 159 -3.31 -3.26 14.15
CA TYR A 159 -2.47 -2.85 15.28
C TYR A 159 -3.12 -1.74 16.11
N ARG A 160 -3.96 -0.93 15.46
CA ARG A 160 -4.64 0.20 16.05
C ARG A 160 -5.92 0.51 15.29
N PHE A 161 -7.01 0.71 16.02
CA PHE A 161 -8.27 1.20 15.49
C PHE A 161 -8.86 2.17 16.50
N ASP A 162 -8.44 3.45 16.43
CA ASP A 162 -8.87 4.48 17.36
C ASP A 162 -9.99 5.30 16.75
N VAL A 163 -11.11 5.38 17.44
CA VAL A 163 -12.21 6.29 17.12
C VAL A 163 -11.79 7.73 17.50
N LEU A 164 -11.85 8.63 16.54
CA LEU A 164 -11.54 10.06 16.70
C LEU A 164 -12.79 10.89 17.02
N GLY A 165 -13.94 10.44 16.51
CA GLY A 165 -15.22 11.11 16.69
C GLY A 165 -16.36 10.30 16.12
N ILE A 166 -17.54 10.47 16.71
CA ILE A 166 -18.79 9.85 16.27
C ILE A 166 -19.80 10.97 16.04
N ARG A 167 -20.53 10.89 14.94
CA ARG A 167 -21.62 11.81 14.59
C ARG A 167 -22.87 11.02 14.30
N HIS A 168 -23.90 11.23 15.11
CA HIS A 168 -25.23 10.68 14.90
C HIS A 168 -26.04 11.64 14.01
N GLU A 169 -26.33 11.20 12.80
CA GLU A 169 -27.15 11.90 11.82
C GLU A 169 -28.57 11.25 11.79
N ASP A 170 -29.51 11.86 11.10
CA ASP A 170 -30.90 11.41 11.13
C ASP A 170 -31.11 9.97 10.59
N ASP A 171 -30.29 9.53 9.63
CA ASP A 171 -30.45 8.24 8.93
C ASP A 171 -29.18 7.36 8.99
N HIS A 172 -28.08 7.85 9.58
CA HIS A 172 -26.84 7.09 9.68
C HIS A 172 -25.94 7.60 10.82
N VAL A 173 -24.93 6.82 11.17
CA VAL A 173 -23.87 7.24 12.09
C VAL A 173 -22.53 7.27 11.37
N GLU A 174 -21.80 8.38 11.46
CA GLU A 174 -20.46 8.49 10.94
C GLU A 174 -19.41 8.30 12.04
N VAL A 175 -18.44 7.45 11.77
CA VAL A 175 -17.31 7.18 12.69
C VAL A 175 -16.01 7.55 12.01
N ASP A 176 -15.35 8.62 12.49
CA ASP A 176 -13.99 8.96 12.08
C ASP A 176 -12.99 8.18 12.90
N ALA A 177 -12.00 7.58 12.23
CA ALA A 177 -11.04 6.72 12.90
C ALA A 177 -9.64 6.78 12.29
N VAL A 178 -8.64 6.43 13.13
CA VAL A 178 -7.31 6.05 12.68
C VAL A 178 -7.21 4.53 12.68
N VAL A 179 -6.82 3.96 11.55
CA VAL A 179 -6.59 2.52 11.41
C VAL A 179 -5.13 2.28 11.02
N GLU A 180 -4.36 1.57 11.87
CA GLU A 180 -3.03 1.04 11.53
C GLU A 180 -3.11 -0.47 11.39
N CYS A 181 -2.71 -1.02 10.24
CA CYS A 181 -2.91 -2.42 9.94
C CYS A 181 -1.79 -3.03 9.10
N SER A 182 -1.74 -4.36 9.11
CA SER A 182 -0.84 -5.16 8.28
C SER A 182 -1.19 -5.05 6.79
N SER A 183 -0.25 -5.42 5.95
CA SER A 183 -0.51 -5.57 4.52
C SER A 183 -1.61 -6.61 4.27
N GLY A 184 -2.48 -6.31 3.31
CA GLY A 184 -3.60 -7.20 2.94
C GLY A 184 -4.89 -6.94 3.70
N THR A 185 -4.90 -6.08 4.72
CA THR A 185 -6.11 -5.62 5.41
C THR A 185 -6.94 -4.71 4.49
N TYR A 186 -8.24 -4.94 4.47
CA TYR A 186 -9.23 -4.12 3.76
C TYR A 186 -9.98 -3.25 4.76
N VAL A 187 -9.72 -1.93 4.76
CA VAL A 187 -10.43 -1.00 5.65
C VAL A 187 -11.92 -0.94 5.32
N ARG A 188 -12.30 -1.16 4.06
CA ARG A 188 -13.70 -1.32 3.64
C ARG A 188 -14.39 -2.48 4.35
N ALA A 189 -13.71 -3.62 4.47
CA ALA A 189 -14.25 -4.76 5.18
C ALA A 189 -14.37 -4.52 6.70
N LEU A 190 -13.51 -3.69 7.30
CA LEU A 190 -13.67 -3.30 8.72
C LEU A 190 -14.97 -2.49 8.91
N ALA A 191 -15.29 -1.57 8.00
CA ALA A 191 -16.55 -0.80 8.05
C ALA A 191 -17.77 -1.71 7.88
N ARG A 192 -17.75 -2.63 6.91
CA ARG A 192 -18.79 -3.64 6.70
C ARG A 192 -18.98 -4.51 7.95
N ASP A 193 -17.88 -5.06 8.48
CA ASP A 193 -17.93 -6.02 9.59
C ASP A 193 -18.41 -5.33 10.89
N LEU A 194 -18.02 -4.06 11.12
CA LEU A 194 -18.56 -3.26 12.23
C LEU A 194 -20.07 -3.06 12.09
N GLY A 195 -20.55 -2.64 10.93
CA GLY A 195 -21.99 -2.44 10.68
C GLY A 195 -22.78 -3.74 10.76
N ALA A 196 -22.18 -4.88 10.38
CA ALA A 196 -22.78 -6.20 10.52
C ALA A 196 -22.88 -6.65 12.00
N ASP A 197 -21.85 -6.40 12.81
CA ASP A 197 -21.83 -6.70 14.25
C ASP A 197 -22.90 -5.88 15.01
N LEU A 198 -23.10 -4.61 14.60
CA LEU A 198 -24.12 -3.72 15.14
C LEU A 198 -25.54 -3.96 14.55
N GLY A 199 -25.66 -4.82 13.52
CA GLY A 199 -26.95 -5.16 12.90
C GLY A 199 -27.57 -4.08 12.02
N CYS A 200 -26.87 -2.98 11.74
CA CYS A 200 -27.37 -1.85 10.94
C CYS A 200 -26.81 -1.79 9.51
N GLY A 201 -25.78 -2.58 9.20
CA GLY A 201 -24.98 -2.43 7.98
C GLY A 201 -23.97 -1.28 8.08
N GLY A 202 -22.90 -1.39 7.28
CA GLY A 202 -21.84 -0.40 7.28
C GLY A 202 -21.03 -0.42 5.99
N HIS A 203 -20.48 0.72 5.62
CA HIS A 203 -19.56 0.87 4.50
C HIS A 203 -18.55 1.98 4.76
N LEU A 204 -17.48 2.01 3.96
CA LEU A 204 -16.44 3.04 4.06
C LEU A 204 -16.85 4.27 3.26
N LYS A 205 -17.02 5.43 3.91
CA LYS A 205 -17.37 6.71 3.29
C LYS A 205 -16.16 7.43 2.72
N ALA A 206 -15.05 7.47 3.47
CA ALA A 206 -13.81 8.12 3.05
C ALA A 206 -12.58 7.37 3.57
N LEU A 207 -11.49 7.43 2.79
CA LEU A 207 -10.22 6.80 3.14
C LEU A 207 -9.04 7.65 2.69
N ARG A 208 -8.12 7.93 3.62
CA ARG A 208 -6.87 8.60 3.32
C ARG A 208 -5.70 7.83 3.92
N ARG A 209 -4.83 7.27 3.10
CA ARG A 209 -3.61 6.61 3.57
C ARG A 209 -2.56 7.65 3.96
N THR A 210 -2.22 7.72 5.24
CA THR A 210 -1.27 8.69 5.78
C THR A 210 0.16 8.18 5.79
N THR A 211 0.35 6.84 5.93
CA THR A 211 1.68 6.22 5.92
C THR A 211 1.71 4.87 5.20
N VAL A 212 2.88 4.53 4.66
CA VAL A 212 3.28 3.19 4.19
C VAL A 212 4.69 2.95 4.71
N GLY A 213 4.85 2.12 5.75
CA GLY A 213 6.13 1.96 6.43
C GLY A 213 6.71 3.31 6.84
N PRO A 214 7.94 3.67 6.45
CA PRO A 214 8.57 4.94 6.80
C PRO A 214 8.10 6.14 5.94
N PHE A 215 7.25 5.90 4.94
CA PHE A 215 6.85 6.94 4.00
C PHE A 215 5.53 7.58 4.42
N THR A 216 5.54 8.89 4.66
CA THR A 216 4.41 9.66 5.17
C THR A 216 3.95 10.72 4.17
N LEU A 217 2.78 11.34 4.44
CA LEU A 217 2.28 12.49 3.67
C LEU A 217 3.25 13.67 3.65
N ALA A 218 4.08 13.87 4.67
CA ALA A 218 5.06 14.96 4.72
C ALA A 218 6.12 14.87 3.59
N ARG A 219 6.35 13.69 3.03
CA ARG A 219 7.24 13.48 1.87
C ARG A 219 6.50 13.31 0.55
N ALA A 220 5.17 13.29 0.60
CA ALA A 220 4.35 13.11 -0.59
C ALA A 220 4.19 14.41 -1.37
N ARG A 221 4.14 14.29 -2.69
CA ARG A 221 3.87 15.37 -3.62
C ARG A 221 2.62 15.05 -4.44
N THR A 222 1.84 16.05 -4.76
CA THR A 222 0.73 15.89 -5.71
C THR A 222 1.27 15.63 -7.11
N LEU A 223 0.43 15.08 -7.99
CA LEU A 223 0.81 14.87 -9.39
C LEU A 223 1.11 16.18 -10.12
N ASP A 224 0.42 17.26 -9.77
CA ASP A 224 0.64 18.58 -10.35
C ASP A 224 2.00 19.14 -9.94
N GLN A 225 2.36 19.05 -8.66
CA GLN A 225 3.70 19.42 -8.18
C GLN A 225 4.82 18.59 -8.85
N LEU A 226 4.54 17.32 -9.17
CA LEU A 226 5.49 16.48 -9.88
C LEU A 226 5.59 16.83 -11.37
N GLU A 227 4.52 17.33 -11.99
CA GLU A 227 4.55 17.84 -13.37
C GLU A 227 5.36 19.13 -13.48
N GLU A 228 5.22 20.03 -12.49
CA GLU A 228 5.99 21.28 -12.44
C GLU A 228 7.49 21.01 -12.20
N THR A 229 7.80 20.07 -11.29
CA THR A 229 9.18 19.73 -10.92
C THR A 229 9.33 18.21 -10.85
N PRO A 230 9.75 17.54 -11.96
CA PRO A 230 9.85 16.08 -12.06
C PRO A 230 11.09 15.54 -11.34
N GLU A 231 11.04 15.46 -10.02
CA GLU A 231 12.13 14.99 -9.17
C GLU A 231 11.70 13.79 -8.34
N LEU A 232 12.67 12.90 -8.03
CA LEU A 232 12.45 11.80 -7.10
C LEU A 232 12.23 12.32 -5.68
N SER A 233 11.35 11.68 -4.92
CA SER A 233 11.23 11.92 -3.47
C SER A 233 12.44 11.38 -2.71
N LEU A 234 12.99 10.27 -3.18
CA LEU A 234 14.19 9.61 -2.66
C LEU A 234 14.95 8.94 -3.81
N ASP A 235 16.27 9.10 -3.86
CA ASP A 235 17.11 8.25 -4.69
C ASP A 235 17.12 6.80 -4.18
N LEU A 236 17.75 5.90 -4.91
CA LEU A 236 17.74 4.48 -4.58
C LEU A 236 18.43 4.17 -3.24
N ASP A 237 19.52 4.86 -2.94
CA ASP A 237 20.32 4.66 -1.74
C ASP A 237 19.55 5.14 -0.50
N ALA A 238 18.99 6.35 -0.55
CA ALA A 238 18.12 6.91 0.49
C ALA A 238 16.84 6.08 0.68
N ALA A 239 16.24 5.57 -0.41
CA ALA A 239 15.04 4.75 -0.34
C ALA A 239 15.28 3.44 0.42
N VAL A 240 16.40 2.76 0.15
CA VAL A 240 16.76 1.53 0.87
C VAL A 240 17.17 1.81 2.31
N ALA A 241 17.95 2.87 2.55
CA ALA A 241 18.36 3.25 3.91
C ALA A 241 17.16 3.64 4.81
N ALA A 242 16.09 4.21 4.22
CA ALA A 242 14.90 4.56 4.96
C ALA A 242 13.99 3.36 5.28
N ALA A 243 13.94 2.35 4.40
CA ALA A 243 12.96 1.28 4.46
C ALA A 243 13.51 -0.05 5.05
N PHE A 244 14.83 -0.23 5.10
CA PHE A 244 15.43 -1.50 5.51
C PHE A 244 16.58 -1.29 6.48
N PRO A 245 16.83 -2.24 7.41
CA PRO A 245 18.05 -2.28 8.18
C PRO A 245 19.27 -2.19 7.26
N ARG A 246 20.34 -1.52 7.71
CA ARG A 246 21.52 -1.25 6.90
C ARG A 246 22.71 -2.12 7.35
N ARG A 247 23.43 -2.70 6.37
CA ARG A 247 24.73 -3.33 6.56
C ARG A 247 25.75 -2.68 5.64
N ASP A 248 26.76 -2.06 6.22
CA ASP A 248 27.92 -1.53 5.49
C ASP A 248 28.96 -2.62 5.26
N LEU A 249 29.50 -2.67 4.06
CA LEU A 249 30.48 -3.65 3.61
C LEU A 249 31.84 -3.00 3.35
N ASP A 250 32.89 -3.72 3.65
CA ASP A 250 34.25 -3.36 3.16
C ASP A 250 34.38 -3.58 1.64
N ALA A 251 35.45 -3.10 1.06
CA ALA A 251 35.68 -3.16 -0.39
C ALA A 251 35.76 -4.60 -0.93
N ALA A 252 36.35 -5.53 -0.17
CA ALA A 252 36.50 -6.92 -0.58
C ALA A 252 35.14 -7.63 -0.58
N THR A 253 34.36 -7.47 0.49
CA THR A 253 33.02 -8.02 0.64
C THR A 253 32.03 -7.40 -0.37
N ALA A 254 32.11 -6.09 -0.61
CA ALA A 254 31.30 -5.40 -1.62
C ALA A 254 31.59 -5.93 -3.04
N LYS A 255 32.85 -6.21 -3.36
CA LYS A 255 33.25 -6.84 -4.61
C LYS A 255 32.68 -8.25 -4.75
N ALA A 256 32.73 -9.07 -3.69
CA ALA A 256 32.12 -10.41 -3.68
C ALA A 256 30.62 -10.36 -3.97
N VAL A 257 29.89 -9.45 -3.30
CA VAL A 257 28.44 -9.25 -3.51
C VAL A 257 28.12 -8.83 -4.96
N ARG A 258 28.89 -7.92 -5.55
CA ARG A 258 28.71 -7.50 -6.96
C ARG A 258 28.87 -8.66 -7.94
N HIS A 259 29.69 -9.66 -7.61
CA HIS A 259 29.87 -10.88 -8.39
C HIS A 259 28.88 -12.00 -8.02
N GLY A 260 27.85 -11.72 -7.21
CA GLY A 260 26.83 -12.68 -6.81
C GLY A 260 27.28 -13.72 -5.79
N GLN A 261 28.41 -13.52 -5.14
CA GLN A 261 28.92 -14.43 -4.12
C GLN A 261 28.15 -14.26 -2.80
N ARG A 262 28.04 -15.36 -2.06
CA ARG A 262 27.50 -15.35 -0.70
C ARG A 262 28.54 -14.78 0.25
N ILE A 263 28.11 -14.07 1.27
CA ILE A 263 28.95 -13.50 2.31
C ILE A 263 28.49 -14.01 3.69
N PRO A 264 29.30 -13.93 4.76
CA PRO A 264 28.87 -14.31 6.10
C PRO A 264 27.59 -13.60 6.52
N ALA A 265 26.74 -14.27 7.28
CA ALA A 265 25.49 -13.72 7.81
C ALA A 265 25.73 -12.41 8.58
N ALA A 266 24.74 -11.52 8.53
CA ALA A 266 24.73 -10.26 9.25
C ALA A 266 24.19 -10.40 10.68
N GLY A 267 23.41 -11.45 10.96
CA GLY A 267 22.64 -11.60 12.19
C GLY A 267 21.45 -10.63 12.26
N LEU A 268 20.95 -10.19 11.10
CA LEU A 268 19.80 -9.31 11.00
C LEU A 268 18.56 -10.12 10.59
N ASP A 269 17.46 -9.85 11.25
CA ASP A 269 16.17 -10.45 10.91
C ASP A 269 15.58 -9.84 9.63
N GLY A 270 14.99 -10.69 8.79
CA GLY A 270 14.28 -10.27 7.59
C GLY A 270 15.19 -9.76 6.47
N THR A 271 14.69 -8.79 5.70
CA THR A 271 15.41 -8.20 4.55
C THR A 271 16.13 -6.93 4.96
N TYR A 272 17.39 -6.77 4.54
CA TYR A 272 18.21 -5.60 4.83
C TYR A 272 19.01 -5.15 3.60
N GLY A 273 19.44 -3.88 3.60
CA GLY A 273 20.23 -3.27 2.53
C GLY A 273 21.74 -3.52 2.72
N LEU A 274 22.43 -3.98 1.65
CA LEU A 274 23.90 -4.07 1.60
C LEU A 274 24.45 -2.81 0.92
N PHE A 275 25.31 -2.07 1.63
CA PHE A 275 25.91 -0.82 1.15
C PHE A 275 27.41 -0.97 0.97
N GLY A 276 27.93 -0.46 -0.13
CA GLY A 276 29.37 -0.43 -0.40
C GLY A 276 30.08 0.68 0.37
N PRO A 277 31.44 0.71 0.33
CA PRO A 277 32.24 1.75 0.99
C PRO A 277 31.97 3.17 0.48
N ASP A 278 31.42 3.27 -0.73
CA ASP A 278 31.00 4.51 -1.38
C ASP A 278 29.59 4.98 -0.91
N GLY A 279 28.99 4.26 0.04
CA GLY A 279 27.64 4.53 0.56
C GLY A 279 26.51 4.12 -0.38
N ARG A 280 26.81 3.52 -1.53
CA ARG A 280 25.80 3.10 -2.51
C ARG A 280 25.24 1.72 -2.18
N VAL A 281 23.93 1.57 -2.35
CA VAL A 281 23.27 0.29 -2.16
C VAL A 281 23.61 -0.67 -3.30
N LEU A 282 24.01 -1.88 -2.96
CA LEU A 282 24.37 -2.93 -3.91
C LEU A 282 23.19 -3.91 -4.13
N ALA A 283 22.55 -4.32 -3.02
CA ALA A 283 21.52 -5.33 -3.03
C ALA A 283 20.63 -5.21 -1.78
N LEU A 284 19.43 -5.80 -1.83
CA LEU A 284 18.76 -6.30 -0.64
C LEU A 284 19.22 -7.74 -0.40
N ALA A 285 19.40 -8.10 0.85
CA ALA A 285 19.82 -9.44 1.27
C ALA A 285 18.95 -9.93 2.45
N ALA A 286 18.99 -11.22 2.67
CA ALA A 286 18.48 -11.87 3.87
C ALA A 286 19.48 -12.95 4.31
N ASP A 287 19.50 -13.25 5.61
CA ASP A 287 20.33 -14.33 6.16
C ASP A 287 19.61 -15.66 6.02
N GLU A 288 20.32 -16.65 5.48
CA GLU A 288 19.84 -18.02 5.31
C GLU A 288 20.98 -18.99 5.61
N GLN A 289 20.79 -19.87 6.59
CA GLN A 289 21.75 -20.94 6.95
C GLN A 289 23.19 -20.41 7.19
N GLY A 290 23.33 -19.32 7.95
CA GLY A 290 24.64 -18.75 8.32
C GLY A 290 25.31 -17.90 7.24
N VAL A 291 24.67 -17.65 6.13
CA VAL A 291 25.16 -16.80 5.06
C VAL A 291 24.14 -15.73 4.65
N SER A 292 24.62 -14.55 4.24
CA SER A 292 23.80 -13.56 3.58
C SER A 292 23.67 -13.89 2.10
N ARG A 293 22.45 -13.88 1.60
CA ARG A 293 22.12 -14.07 0.19
C ARG A 293 21.42 -12.83 -0.36
N ALA A 294 21.88 -12.33 -1.49
CA ALA A 294 21.17 -11.26 -2.19
C ALA A 294 19.80 -11.76 -2.68
N VAL A 295 18.72 -11.12 -2.25
CA VAL A 295 17.35 -11.37 -2.72
C VAL A 295 16.96 -10.44 -3.85
N VAL A 296 17.57 -9.23 -3.90
CA VAL A 296 17.40 -8.25 -4.98
C VAL A 296 18.74 -7.61 -5.30
N VAL A 297 19.23 -7.74 -6.52
CA VAL A 297 20.42 -7.01 -6.99
C VAL A 297 20.00 -5.66 -7.56
N LEU A 298 20.50 -4.59 -6.95
CA LEU A 298 20.19 -3.20 -7.29
C LEU A 298 21.30 -2.55 -8.14
N LEU A 299 22.56 -2.83 -7.84
CA LEU A 299 23.72 -2.35 -8.58
C LEU A 299 24.55 -3.56 -9.05
N PRO A 300 24.33 -4.06 -10.28
CA PRO A 300 25.18 -5.13 -10.82
C PRO A 300 26.60 -4.61 -11.09
N ALA A 301 27.55 -5.56 -11.21
CA ALA A 301 28.94 -5.31 -11.56
C ALA A 301 29.08 -4.52 -12.87
#